data_364a6145dc6cf9f4e52998eca0a69ac7
#
_entry.id   364a6145dc6cf9f4e52998eca0a69ac7
#
_cell.length_a   1.000
_cell.length_b   1.000
_cell.length_c   1.000
_cell.angle_alpha   90.00
_cell.angle_beta   90.00
_cell.angle_gamma   90.00
#
_symmetry.space_group_name_H-M   'P 1'
#
loop_
_entity.id
_entity.type
_entity.pdbx_description
1 polymer ?
#
loop_
_entity_poly.entity_id
_entity_poly.type
_entity_poly.pdbx_seq_one_letter_code
_entity_poly.pdbx_strand_id
1 'polypeptide(L)'
;MGAFFIARTDKQPNYSAMQQEEAEILALKALTYLAGVDEMMDRFAALSGMGPNDILERAQDPDMLAGVLDFFLFDEALLTKFCEAQEINPEHPARARMALPGGDLPHWT
;
A
#
# COMPACT_ATOMS: atom_id res chain seq x y z
N MET A 1 -4.80 -17.91 31.33
CA MET A 1 -4.81 -16.82 30.97
C MET A 1 -3.91 -16.49 29.88
N GLY A 2 -2.79 -16.67 29.93
CA GLY A 2 -1.91 -16.25 28.90
C GLY A 2 -1.97 -17.11 27.67
N ALA A 3 -2.58 -18.23 27.77
CA ALA A 3 -2.50 -19.15 26.66
C ALA A 3 -3.09 -18.63 25.37
N PHE A 4 -4.18 -17.94 25.48
CA PHE A 4 -4.78 -17.55 24.24
C PHE A 4 -4.01 -16.49 23.53
N PHE A 5 -3.35 -15.66 24.24
CA PHE A 5 -2.65 -14.69 23.48
C PHE A 5 -1.34 -15.25 23.00
N ILE A 6 -0.96 -16.38 23.53
CA ILE A 6 0.18 -17.07 23.00
C ILE A 6 -0.14 -17.58 21.62
N ALA A 7 -1.35 -18.04 21.43
CA ALA A 7 -1.75 -18.49 20.11
C ALA A 7 -1.63 -17.37 19.12
N ARG A 8 -2.02 -16.18 19.54
CA ARG A 8 -1.90 -15.06 18.67
C ARG A 8 -0.46 -14.80 18.34
N THR A 9 0.38 -15.07 19.28
CA THR A 9 1.79 -14.89 19.09
C THR A 9 2.33 -15.78 17.99
N ASP A 10 1.71 -16.88 17.80
CA ASP A 10 2.18 -17.83 16.80
C ASP A 10 2.22 -17.24 15.42
N LYS A 11 1.48 -16.20 15.20
CA LYS A 11 1.52 -15.59 13.91
C LYS A 11 2.76 -14.81 13.70
N GLN A 12 3.45 -14.59 14.75
CA GLN A 12 4.62 -13.75 14.69
C GLN A 12 5.75 -14.29 13.87
N PRO A 13 5.83 -15.55 13.58
CA PRO A 13 6.93 -16.00 12.72
C PRO A 13 7.06 -15.18 11.47
N ASN A 14 5.97 -14.56 11.08
CA ASN A 14 6.00 -13.74 9.89
C ASN A 14 6.05 -12.27 10.18
N TYR A 15 6.59 -11.92 11.31
CA TYR A 15 6.59 -10.51 11.64
C TYR A 15 7.37 -9.67 10.65
N SER A 16 8.25 -10.25 9.88
CA SER A 16 8.95 -9.49 8.87
C SER A 16 8.15 -9.37 7.60
N ALA A 17 7.06 -10.11 7.48
CA ALA A 17 6.21 -10.07 6.31
C ALA A 17 4.87 -9.49 6.69
N MET A 18 4.39 -8.57 5.88
CA MET A 18 3.10 -7.96 6.12
C MET A 18 2.02 -8.83 5.53
N GLN A 19 0.90 -8.97 6.25
CA GLN A 19 -0.24 -9.71 5.73
C GLN A 19 -0.88 -8.93 4.60
N GLN A 20 -1.47 -9.64 3.65
CA GLN A 20 -2.10 -8.97 2.53
C GLN A 20 -3.19 -8.02 2.99
N GLU A 21 -3.94 -8.40 3.99
CA GLU A 21 -5.00 -7.56 4.50
C GLU A 21 -4.46 -6.24 5.04
N GLU A 22 -3.36 -6.31 5.76
CA GLU A 22 -2.74 -5.10 6.28
C GLU A 22 -2.18 -4.25 5.15
N ALA A 23 -1.66 -4.92 4.14
CA ALA A 23 -1.11 -4.21 2.99
C ALA A 23 -2.21 -3.46 2.25
N GLU A 24 -3.38 -4.08 2.12
CA GLU A 24 -4.49 -3.44 1.45
C GLU A 24 -4.98 -2.23 2.23
N ILE A 25 -4.99 -2.33 3.55
CA ILE A 25 -5.40 -1.20 4.37
C ILE A 25 -4.42 -0.05 4.20
N LEU A 26 -3.14 -0.35 4.23
CA LEU A 26 -2.13 0.68 4.07
C LEU A 26 -2.24 1.33 2.69
N ALA A 27 -2.42 0.51 1.65
CA ALA A 27 -2.55 1.02 0.30
C ALA A 27 -3.80 1.87 0.14
N LEU A 28 -4.87 1.49 0.83
CA LEU A 28 -6.09 2.28 0.78
C LEU A 28 -5.88 3.63 1.45
N LYS A 29 -5.13 3.66 2.54
CA LYS A 29 -4.78 4.93 3.16
C LYS A 29 -3.97 5.79 2.21
N ALA A 30 -3.06 5.16 1.47
CA ALA A 30 -2.27 5.88 0.50
C ALA A 30 -3.14 6.46 -0.60
N LEU A 31 -4.09 5.68 -1.07
CA LEU A 31 -5.00 6.17 -2.10
C LEU A 31 -5.85 7.33 -1.59
N THR A 32 -6.31 7.23 -0.36
CA THR A 32 -7.09 8.29 0.24
C THR A 32 -6.26 9.57 0.37
N TYR A 33 -5.02 9.42 0.78
CA TYR A 33 -4.13 10.57 0.89
C TYR A 33 -3.90 11.17 -0.50
N LEU A 34 -3.68 10.33 -1.49
CA LEU A 34 -3.45 10.77 -2.85
C LEU A 34 -4.64 11.55 -3.37
N ALA A 35 -5.83 11.08 -3.07
CA ALA A 35 -7.05 11.73 -3.54
C ALA A 35 -7.20 13.13 -2.97
N GLY A 36 -6.56 13.41 -1.85
CA GLY A 36 -6.61 14.72 -1.26
C GLY A 36 -5.58 15.69 -1.81
N VAL A 37 -4.71 15.22 -2.71
CA VAL A 37 -3.69 16.06 -3.31
C VAL A 37 -3.96 16.09 -4.80
N ASP A 38 -4.63 17.15 -5.25
CA ASP A 38 -5.19 17.20 -6.60
C ASP A 38 -4.20 16.83 -7.70
N GLU A 39 -3.07 17.43 -7.69
CA GLU A 39 -2.11 17.17 -8.76
C GLU A 39 -1.63 15.73 -8.76
N MET A 40 -1.52 15.16 -7.58
CA MET A 40 -1.00 13.81 -7.48
C MET A 40 -2.00 12.79 -7.99
N MET A 41 -3.28 13.00 -7.72
CA MET A 41 -4.30 12.12 -8.24
C MET A 41 -4.34 12.20 -9.77
N ASP A 42 -4.22 13.39 -10.32
CA ASP A 42 -4.19 13.55 -11.76
C ASP A 42 -2.99 12.84 -12.37
N ARG A 43 -1.86 12.94 -11.71
CA ARG A 43 -0.66 12.31 -12.21
C ARG A 43 -0.80 10.78 -12.17
N PHE A 44 -1.35 10.27 -11.09
CA PHE A 44 -1.56 8.83 -10.97
C PHE A 44 -2.55 8.35 -12.02
N ALA A 45 -3.60 9.12 -12.24
CA ALA A 45 -4.58 8.78 -13.27
C ALA A 45 -3.94 8.72 -14.64
N ALA A 46 -3.10 9.69 -14.94
CA ALA A 46 -2.42 9.73 -16.24
C ALA A 46 -1.51 8.52 -16.41
N LEU A 47 -0.78 8.16 -15.36
CA LEU A 47 0.15 7.05 -15.44
C LEU A 47 -0.56 5.71 -15.52
N SER A 48 -1.69 5.59 -14.85
CA SER A 48 -2.43 4.33 -14.85
C SER A 48 -3.34 4.18 -16.06
N GLY A 49 -3.61 5.26 -16.76
CA GLY A 49 -4.51 5.22 -17.90
C GLY A 49 -5.97 5.21 -17.52
N MET A 50 -6.28 5.51 -16.25
CA MET A 50 -7.65 5.49 -15.78
C MET A 50 -8.06 6.86 -15.30
N GLY A 51 -9.37 7.13 -15.37
CA GLY A 51 -9.88 8.37 -14.82
C GLY A 51 -9.93 8.32 -13.30
N PRO A 52 -9.98 9.47 -12.64
CA PRO A 52 -10.02 9.48 -11.18
C PRO A 52 -11.20 8.72 -10.59
N ASN A 53 -12.36 8.79 -11.24
CA ASN A 53 -13.51 8.06 -10.73
C ASN A 53 -13.32 6.56 -10.83
N ASP A 54 -12.71 6.11 -11.93
CA ASP A 54 -12.44 4.69 -12.09
C ASP A 54 -11.49 4.19 -11.04
N ILE A 55 -10.50 5.00 -10.70
CA ILE A 55 -9.54 4.64 -9.68
C ILE A 55 -10.26 4.43 -8.35
N LEU A 56 -11.13 5.36 -8.00
CA LEU A 56 -11.83 5.27 -6.72
C LEU A 56 -12.81 4.11 -6.70
N GLU A 57 -13.42 3.81 -7.83
CA GLU A 57 -14.33 2.68 -7.89
C GLU A 57 -13.62 1.36 -7.71
N ARG A 58 -12.35 1.32 -8.07
CA ARG A 58 -11.57 0.10 -7.95
C ARG A 58 -10.67 0.12 -6.72
N ALA A 59 -11.04 0.90 -5.73
CA ALA A 59 -10.20 1.08 -4.55
C ALA A 59 -9.98 -0.19 -3.74
N GLN A 60 -10.79 -1.22 -3.96
CA GLN A 60 -10.61 -2.47 -3.23
C GLN A 60 -9.94 -3.54 -4.08
N ASP A 61 -9.60 -3.20 -5.31
CA ASP A 61 -8.93 -4.14 -6.20
C ASP A 61 -7.46 -4.23 -5.79
N PRO A 62 -6.98 -5.42 -5.40
CA PRO A 62 -5.59 -5.55 -4.96
C PRO A 62 -4.57 -5.10 -6.01
N ASP A 63 -4.86 -5.31 -7.28
CA ASP A 63 -3.94 -4.86 -8.33
C ASP A 63 -3.88 -3.35 -8.38
N MET A 64 -5.03 -2.71 -8.21
CA MET A 64 -5.07 -1.25 -8.16
C MET A 64 -4.28 -0.74 -6.97
N LEU A 65 -4.48 -1.37 -5.81
CA LEU A 65 -3.79 -0.96 -4.61
C LEU A 65 -2.28 -1.15 -4.74
N ALA A 66 -1.87 -2.21 -5.40
CA ALA A 66 -0.45 -2.42 -5.66
C ALA A 66 0.11 -1.29 -6.52
N GLY A 67 -0.66 -0.87 -7.51
CA GLY A 67 -0.24 0.25 -8.36
C GLY A 67 -0.12 1.55 -7.60
N VAL A 68 -1.01 1.76 -6.64
CA VAL A 68 -0.94 2.95 -5.79
C VAL A 68 0.37 2.97 -5.01
N LEU A 69 0.73 1.84 -4.43
CA LEU A 69 1.97 1.76 -3.67
C LEU A 69 3.19 1.93 -4.57
N ASP A 70 3.15 1.38 -5.78
CA ASP A 70 4.25 1.59 -6.71
C ASP A 70 4.44 3.08 -7.00
N PHE A 71 3.35 3.79 -7.16
CA PHE A 71 3.41 5.22 -7.44
C PHE A 71 4.11 5.95 -6.29
N PHE A 72 3.74 5.62 -5.06
CA PHE A 72 4.38 6.23 -3.90
C PHE A 72 5.85 5.85 -3.79
N LEU A 73 6.17 4.59 -4.09
CA LEU A 73 7.55 4.14 -3.97
C LEU A 73 8.46 4.76 -5.00
N PHE A 74 7.91 5.21 -6.10
CA PHE A 74 8.70 5.90 -7.10
C PHE A 74 8.94 7.36 -6.76
N ASP A 75 8.16 7.93 -5.87
CA ASP A 75 8.27 9.34 -5.53
C ASP A 75 8.59 9.47 -4.06
N GLU A 76 9.87 9.57 -3.74
CA GLU A 76 10.31 9.61 -2.36
C GLU A 76 9.72 10.78 -1.57
N ALA A 77 9.58 11.91 -2.22
CA ALA A 77 9.03 13.08 -1.52
C ALA A 77 7.58 12.83 -1.13
N LEU A 78 6.81 12.27 -2.04
CA LEU A 78 5.42 11.94 -1.77
C LEU A 78 5.32 10.88 -0.68
N LEU A 79 6.16 9.86 -0.78
CA LEU A 79 6.17 8.79 0.20
C LEU A 79 6.49 9.32 1.60
N THR A 80 7.49 10.16 1.68
CA THR A 80 7.90 10.72 2.96
C THR A 80 6.78 11.55 3.58
N LYS A 81 6.14 12.38 2.77
CA LYS A 81 5.06 13.21 3.27
C LYS A 81 3.88 12.37 3.74
N PHE A 82 3.58 11.32 3.00
CA PHE A 82 2.50 10.43 3.37
C PHE A 82 2.80 9.73 4.70
N CYS A 83 4.00 9.20 4.82
CA CYS A 83 4.38 8.48 6.04
C CYS A 83 4.38 9.41 7.24
N GLU A 84 4.85 10.64 7.05
CA GLU A 84 4.84 11.60 8.15
C GLU A 84 3.43 11.98 8.54
N ALA A 85 2.58 12.22 7.55
CA ALA A 85 1.21 12.64 7.83
C ALA A 85 0.41 11.55 8.52
N GLN A 86 0.67 10.29 8.18
CA GLN A 86 -0.07 9.17 8.72
C GLN A 86 0.65 8.47 9.86
N GLU A 87 1.83 8.95 10.20
CA GLU A 87 2.65 8.34 11.26
C GLU A 87 2.91 6.87 10.96
N ILE A 88 3.32 6.61 9.74
CA ILE A 88 3.62 5.27 9.27
C ILE A 88 5.12 5.12 9.13
N ASN A 89 5.63 3.97 9.57
CA ASN A 89 7.04 3.67 9.40
C ASN A 89 7.36 3.65 7.91
N PRO A 90 8.39 4.39 7.47
CA PRO A 90 8.70 4.49 6.04
C PRO A 90 9.00 3.15 5.35
N GLU A 91 9.31 2.13 6.12
CA GLU A 91 9.56 0.81 5.54
C GLU A 91 8.28 0.04 5.24
N HIS A 92 7.19 0.43 5.87
CA HIS A 92 5.95 -0.30 5.72
C HIS A 92 5.38 -0.29 4.30
N PRO A 93 5.45 0.83 3.57
CA PRO A 93 4.91 0.80 2.20
C PRO A 93 5.58 -0.21 1.29
N ALA A 94 6.89 -0.36 1.41
CA ALA A 94 7.59 -1.35 0.59
C ALA A 94 7.17 -2.77 0.98
N ARG A 95 7.02 -3.01 2.27
CA ARG A 95 6.55 -4.32 2.72
C ARG A 95 5.13 -4.59 2.26
N ALA A 96 4.30 -3.56 2.30
CA ALA A 96 2.92 -3.71 1.84
C ALA A 96 2.89 -4.05 0.36
N ARG A 97 3.76 -3.41 -0.42
CA ARG A 97 3.79 -3.70 -1.84
C ARG A 97 4.15 -5.16 -2.09
N MET A 98 5.06 -5.70 -1.30
CA MET A 98 5.46 -7.09 -1.47
C MET A 98 4.35 -8.06 -1.09
N ALA A 99 3.42 -7.64 -0.26
CA ALA A 99 2.32 -8.49 0.17
C ALA A 99 1.14 -8.44 -0.79
N LEU A 100 1.22 -7.59 -1.81
CA LEU A 100 0.16 -7.47 -2.80
C LEU A 100 0.55 -8.18 -4.08
N PRO A 101 -0.40 -8.39 -5.00
CA PRO A 101 -0.12 -9.14 -6.22
C PRO A 101 1.08 -8.58 -6.97
N GLY A 102 1.96 -9.48 -7.40
CA GLY A 102 3.14 -9.10 -8.15
C GLY A 102 4.34 -8.75 -7.30
N GLY A 103 4.14 -8.60 -5.99
CA GLY A 103 5.21 -8.14 -5.14
C GLY A 103 6.28 -9.17 -4.86
N ASP A 104 5.91 -10.43 -4.88
CA ASP A 104 6.84 -11.50 -4.56
C ASP A 104 7.43 -12.14 -5.80
N LEU A 105 7.13 -11.62 -6.96
CA LEU A 105 7.64 -12.21 -8.19
C LEU A 105 8.52 -11.22 -8.92
N PRO A 106 9.69 -11.67 -9.35
CA PRO A 106 10.55 -10.80 -10.14
C PRO A 106 10.00 -10.69 -11.54
N HIS A 107 8.93 -9.95 -11.67
CA HIS A 107 8.21 -9.91 -12.91
C HIS A 107 9.01 -9.30 -14.07
N TRP A 108 10.10 -8.69 -13.76
CA TRP A 108 10.91 -8.12 -14.83
C TRP A 108 11.79 -9.18 -15.45
N THR A 109 11.86 -10.34 -14.88
CA THR A 109 12.63 -11.41 -15.51
C THR A 109 11.78 -12.21 -16.50
#